data_e83a23466a1abdd9bd54238cd83cf36b
#
_entry.id   e83a23466a1abdd9bd54238cd83cf36b
#
_cell.length_a   1.000
_cell.length_b   1.000
_cell.length_c   1.000
_cell.angle_alpha   90.00
_cell.angle_beta   90.00
_cell.angle_gamma   90.00
#
_symmetry.space_group_name_H-M   'P 1'
#
loop_
_entity.id
_entity.type
_entity.pdbx_description
1 polymer ?
#
loop_
_entity_poly.entity_id
_entity_poly.type
_entity_poly.pdbx_seq_one_letter_code
_entity_poly.pdbx_strand_id
1 'polypeptide(L)'
;MTQDTAIFNLITQEANRQETTLNLIASENNCSLEVMQASASPLTNKYAEGYPGKRYYAGCEIIDEVEKLAIERCKKLFNAEHANVQPHARSQANMAAYFAVLKPGDTILGMSLAEGGHLTHG
;
A
#
# COMPACT_ATOMS: atom_id res chain seq x y z
N MET A 1 -0.26 5.36 -30.21
CA MET A 1 -0.45 3.98 -29.71
C MET A 1 -1.94 3.73 -29.61
N THR A 2 -2.43 2.65 -30.14
CA THR A 2 -3.81 2.24 -29.98
C THR A 2 -4.01 1.67 -28.57
N GLN A 3 -5.07 2.10 -27.90
CA GLN A 3 -5.44 1.58 -26.59
C GLN A 3 -5.68 0.06 -26.67
N ASP A 4 -5.17 -0.69 -25.70
CA ASP A 4 -5.50 -2.13 -25.57
C ASP A 4 -6.98 -2.29 -25.16
N THR A 5 -7.81 -2.51 -26.15
CA THR A 5 -9.26 -2.62 -25.94
C THR A 5 -9.65 -3.83 -25.10
N ALA A 6 -8.86 -4.90 -25.10
CA ALA A 6 -9.18 -6.11 -24.34
C ALA A 6 -9.13 -5.83 -22.83
N ILE A 7 -8.04 -5.27 -22.34
CA ILE A 7 -7.92 -4.96 -20.91
C ILE A 7 -8.89 -3.86 -20.47
N PHE A 8 -9.09 -2.82 -21.29
CA PHE A 8 -10.01 -1.73 -20.91
C PHE A 8 -11.48 -2.17 -20.92
N ASN A 9 -11.87 -3.14 -21.76
CA ASN A 9 -13.19 -3.76 -21.68
C ASN A 9 -13.36 -4.56 -20.38
N LEU A 10 -12.34 -5.29 -19.94
CA LEU A 10 -12.38 -6.01 -18.65
C LEU A 10 -12.47 -5.06 -17.45
N ILE A 11 -11.73 -3.96 -17.48
CA ILE A 11 -11.82 -2.90 -16.44
C ILE A 11 -13.26 -2.34 -16.37
N THR A 12 -13.88 -2.07 -17.53
CA THR A 12 -15.25 -1.58 -17.57
C THR A 12 -16.25 -2.61 -17.03
N GLN A 13 -16.07 -3.89 -17.36
CA GLN A 13 -16.91 -4.96 -16.84
C GLN A 13 -16.78 -5.09 -15.31
N GLU A 14 -15.56 -5.00 -14.79
CA GLU A 14 -15.32 -5.04 -13.34
C GLU A 14 -15.94 -3.82 -12.63
N ALA A 15 -15.81 -2.62 -13.19
CA ALA A 15 -16.47 -1.43 -12.63
C ALA A 15 -17.99 -1.63 -12.55
N ASN A 16 -18.61 -2.14 -13.62
CA ASN A 16 -20.06 -2.43 -13.62
C ASN A 16 -20.43 -3.55 -12.62
N ARG A 17 -19.57 -4.56 -12.47
CA ARG A 17 -19.78 -5.60 -11.44
C ARG A 17 -19.79 -4.99 -10.04
N GLN A 18 -18.85 -4.13 -9.73
CA GLN A 18 -18.77 -3.47 -8.43
C GLN A 18 -19.97 -2.55 -8.15
N GLU A 19 -20.46 -1.84 -9.16
CA GLU A 19 -21.64 -0.98 -9.03
C GLU A 19 -22.93 -1.77 -8.81
N THR A 20 -23.02 -2.99 -9.34
CA THR A 20 -24.25 -3.81 -9.32
C THR A 20 -24.24 -4.93 -8.29
N THR A 21 -23.14 -5.10 -7.56
CA THR A 21 -22.96 -6.20 -6.61
C THR A 21 -22.64 -5.66 -5.21
N LEU A 22 -23.37 -6.15 -4.22
CA LEU A 22 -23.06 -5.88 -2.81
C LEU A 22 -21.92 -6.80 -2.35
N ASN A 23 -20.79 -6.22 -1.97
CA ASN A 23 -19.67 -6.95 -1.40
C ASN A 23 -19.83 -7.08 0.13
N LEU A 24 -19.93 -8.31 0.62
CA LEU A 24 -20.07 -8.62 2.04
C LEU A 24 -18.75 -9.07 2.70
N ILE A 25 -17.63 -8.94 2.02
CA ILE A 25 -16.31 -9.22 2.60
C ILE A 25 -15.88 -8.00 3.43
N ALA A 26 -15.91 -8.13 4.76
CA ALA A 26 -15.71 -7.02 5.70
C ALA A 26 -14.33 -6.34 5.59
N SER A 27 -13.33 -7.03 5.06
CA SER A 27 -11.96 -6.50 4.89
C SER A 27 -11.72 -5.78 3.56
N GLU A 28 -12.67 -5.82 2.63
CA GLU A 28 -12.58 -5.10 1.36
C GLU A 28 -13.17 -3.69 1.48
N ASN A 29 -12.62 -2.77 0.70
CA ASN A 29 -13.11 -1.40 0.60
C ASN A 29 -12.91 -0.86 -0.81
N ASN A 30 -13.70 0.12 -1.19
CA ASN A 30 -13.54 0.85 -2.44
C ASN A 30 -12.55 2.01 -2.23
N CYS A 31 -11.58 2.14 -3.10
CA CYS A 31 -10.73 3.33 -3.08
C CYS A 31 -11.36 4.49 -3.87
N SER A 32 -11.03 5.72 -3.48
CA SER A 32 -11.54 6.89 -4.16
C SER A 32 -10.92 7.04 -5.56
N LEU A 33 -11.59 7.82 -6.41
CA LEU A 33 -11.10 8.12 -7.76
C LEU A 33 -9.72 8.78 -7.73
N GLU A 34 -9.47 9.66 -6.77
CA GLU A 34 -8.18 10.35 -6.61
C GLU A 34 -7.04 9.37 -6.28
N VAL A 35 -7.31 8.35 -5.45
CA VAL A 35 -6.32 7.29 -5.16
C VAL A 35 -6.03 6.48 -6.41
N MET A 36 -7.05 6.09 -7.17
CA MET A 36 -6.87 5.38 -8.44
C MET A 36 -6.08 6.21 -9.45
N GLN A 37 -6.37 7.50 -9.59
CA GLN A 37 -5.65 8.42 -10.47
C GLN A 37 -4.19 8.61 -10.06
N ALA A 38 -3.91 8.74 -8.76
CA ALA A 38 -2.55 8.85 -8.25
C ALA A 38 -1.74 7.59 -8.54
N SER A 39 -2.34 6.40 -8.36
CA SER A 39 -1.71 5.11 -8.64
C SER A 39 -1.43 4.90 -10.13
N ALA A 40 -2.30 5.39 -11.02
CA ALA A 40 -2.16 5.30 -12.48
C ALA A 40 -1.48 6.56 -13.07
N SER A 41 -0.53 7.15 -12.38
CA SER A 41 0.12 8.40 -12.77
C SER A 41 1.56 8.17 -13.28
N PRO A 42 2.21 9.19 -13.87
CA PRO A 42 3.62 9.13 -14.28
C PRO A 42 4.60 8.80 -13.14
N LEU A 43 4.20 8.94 -11.88
CA LEU A 43 5.01 8.53 -10.72
C LEU A 43 5.41 7.05 -10.79
N THR A 44 4.58 6.22 -11.42
CA THR A 44 4.83 4.79 -11.65
C THR A 44 6.12 4.52 -12.45
N ASN A 45 6.58 5.47 -13.26
CA ASN A 45 7.74 5.29 -14.14
C ASN A 45 9.08 5.48 -13.40
N LYS A 46 9.09 6.00 -12.17
CA LYS A 46 10.32 6.42 -11.52
C LYS A 46 10.87 5.40 -10.53
N TYR A 47 12.11 4.98 -10.77
CA TYR A 47 12.91 4.29 -9.77
C TYR A 47 13.31 5.24 -8.63
N ALA A 48 12.96 4.88 -7.38
CA ALA A 48 13.13 5.75 -6.23
C ALA A 48 13.67 5.00 -5.00
N GLU A 49 14.57 4.06 -5.21
CA GLU A 49 15.22 3.32 -4.14
C GLU A 49 15.97 4.26 -3.19
N GLY A 50 15.92 3.97 -1.90
CA GLY A 50 16.43 4.83 -0.83
C GLY A 50 15.31 5.62 -0.16
N TYR A 51 15.65 6.72 0.49
CA TYR A 51 14.72 7.59 1.22
C TYR A 51 14.78 9.03 0.71
N PRO A 52 13.81 9.90 1.00
CA PRO A 52 13.86 11.30 0.62
C PRO A 52 15.19 11.97 0.98
N GLY A 53 15.83 12.59 0.00
CA GLY A 53 17.17 13.21 0.14
C GLY A 53 18.34 12.22 0.18
N LYS A 54 18.08 10.90 0.14
CA LYS A 54 19.10 9.83 0.16
C LYS A 54 18.74 8.75 -0.85
N ARG A 55 18.58 9.13 -2.13
CA ARG A 55 18.23 8.22 -3.23
C ARG A 55 19.48 7.67 -3.90
N TYR A 56 19.35 6.47 -4.44
CA TYR A 56 20.41 5.87 -5.26
C TYR A 56 20.42 6.41 -6.69
N TYR A 57 19.32 7.02 -7.15
CA TYR A 57 19.14 7.51 -8.51
C TYR A 57 18.80 9.00 -8.53
N ALA A 58 19.26 9.69 -9.58
CA ALA A 58 18.91 11.08 -9.84
C ALA A 58 17.45 11.24 -10.30
N GLY A 59 16.91 12.45 -10.26
CA GLY A 59 15.59 12.78 -10.75
C GLY A 59 14.47 12.34 -9.78
N CYS A 60 14.75 12.27 -8.49
CA CYS A 60 13.79 11.86 -7.47
C CYS A 60 13.20 13.04 -6.68
N GLU A 61 13.47 14.28 -7.06
CA GLU A 61 13.09 15.49 -6.31
C GLU A 61 11.58 15.54 -6.08
N ILE A 62 10.78 15.27 -7.10
CA ILE A 62 9.32 15.24 -6.99
C ILE A 62 8.84 14.01 -6.20
N ILE A 63 9.47 12.86 -6.38
CA ILE A 63 9.15 11.66 -5.61
C ILE A 63 9.44 11.87 -4.12
N ASP A 64 10.51 12.58 -3.79
CA ASP A 64 10.82 12.96 -2.41
C ASP A 64 9.71 13.78 -1.78
N GLU A 65 9.17 14.75 -2.51
CA GLU A 65 8.04 15.56 -2.01
C GLU A 65 6.76 14.73 -1.85
N VAL A 66 6.48 13.81 -2.78
CA VAL A 66 5.34 12.86 -2.66
C VAL A 66 5.49 11.99 -1.41
N GLU A 67 6.66 11.41 -1.18
CA GLU A 67 6.89 10.55 -0.02
C GLU A 67 6.86 11.34 1.29
N LYS A 68 7.46 12.53 1.37
CA LYS A 68 7.36 13.42 2.52
C LYS A 68 5.90 13.77 2.84
N LEU A 69 5.12 14.14 1.82
CA LEU A 69 3.70 14.44 2.00
C LEU A 69 2.92 13.24 2.55
N ALA A 70 3.21 12.03 2.06
CA ALA A 70 2.58 10.82 2.55
C ALA A 70 2.97 10.55 4.02
N ILE A 71 4.24 10.70 4.38
CA ILE A 71 4.74 10.57 5.75
C ILE A 71 4.02 11.55 6.68
N GLU A 72 3.96 12.84 6.33
CA GLU A 72 3.32 13.86 7.17
C GLU A 72 1.82 13.63 7.34
N ARG A 73 1.12 13.21 6.29
CA ARG A 73 -0.29 12.84 6.37
C ARG A 73 -0.52 11.62 7.24
N CYS A 74 0.32 10.60 7.12
CA CYS A 74 0.27 9.40 7.96
C CYS A 74 0.50 9.75 9.44
N LYS A 75 1.52 10.53 9.74
CA LYS A 75 1.80 11.01 11.09
C LYS A 75 0.60 11.77 11.69
N LYS A 76 0.01 12.68 10.91
CA LYS A 76 -1.17 13.43 11.35
C LYS A 76 -2.38 12.53 11.58
N LEU A 77 -2.64 11.58 10.69
CA LEU A 77 -3.79 10.68 10.78
C LEU A 77 -3.74 9.80 12.02
N PHE A 78 -2.58 9.28 12.36
CA PHE A 78 -2.37 8.37 13.48
C PHE A 78 -1.83 9.04 14.74
N ASN A 79 -1.65 10.37 14.74
CA ASN A 79 -1.00 11.12 15.82
C ASN A 79 0.34 10.51 16.24
N ALA A 80 1.16 10.14 15.24
CA ALA A 80 2.43 9.45 15.41
C ALA A 80 3.60 10.40 15.21
N GLU A 81 4.70 10.18 15.95
CA GLU A 81 5.94 10.95 15.78
C GLU A 81 6.69 10.54 14.51
N HIS A 82 6.59 9.28 14.13
CA HIS A 82 7.28 8.70 12.98
C HIS A 82 6.35 7.88 12.11
N ALA A 83 6.62 7.83 10.81
CA ALA A 83 5.94 6.98 9.87
C ALA A 83 6.89 6.52 8.76
N ASN A 84 6.73 5.30 8.30
CA ASN A 84 7.34 4.76 7.10
C ASN A 84 6.23 4.33 6.15
N VAL A 85 6.21 4.89 4.95
CA VAL A 85 5.16 4.67 3.94
C VAL A 85 5.65 3.80 2.77
N GLN A 86 6.84 3.21 2.87
CA GLN A 86 7.44 2.42 1.80
C GLN A 86 6.95 0.96 1.71
N PRO A 87 6.46 0.29 2.77
CA PRO A 87 5.94 -1.06 2.62
C PRO A 87 4.84 -1.11 1.55
N HIS A 88 4.99 -2.02 0.57
CA HIS A 88 4.04 -2.17 -0.53
C HIS A 88 2.90 -3.14 -0.21
N ALA A 89 2.96 -3.80 0.94
CA ALA A 89 1.91 -4.71 1.41
C ALA A 89 1.80 -4.68 2.93
N ARG A 90 0.60 -4.93 3.44
CA ARG A 90 0.33 -5.01 4.88
C ARG A 90 1.18 -6.07 5.57
N SER A 91 1.37 -7.23 4.96
CA SER A 91 2.23 -8.28 5.51
C SER A 91 3.68 -7.84 5.67
N GLN A 92 4.19 -7.05 4.72
CA GLN A 92 5.53 -6.47 4.80
C GLN A 92 5.63 -5.44 5.93
N ALA A 93 4.61 -4.59 6.10
CA ALA A 93 4.58 -3.61 7.19
C ALA A 93 4.54 -4.30 8.57
N ASN A 94 3.74 -5.35 8.73
CA ASN A 94 3.69 -6.13 9.96
C ASN A 94 5.03 -6.84 10.23
N MET A 95 5.66 -7.41 9.22
CA MET A 95 6.97 -8.02 9.36
C MET A 95 8.03 -7.00 9.79
N ALA A 96 8.01 -5.80 9.25
CA ALA A 96 8.90 -4.72 9.67
C ALA A 96 8.68 -4.35 11.14
N ALA A 97 7.43 -4.30 11.60
CA ALA A 97 7.11 -4.05 13.01
C ALA A 97 7.65 -5.17 13.92
N TYR A 98 7.52 -6.43 13.51
CA TYR A 98 8.11 -7.54 14.26
C TYR A 98 9.64 -7.44 14.36
N PHE A 99 10.32 -7.19 13.26
CA PHE A 99 11.79 -7.04 13.26
C PHE A 99 12.28 -5.83 14.06
N ALA A 100 11.44 -4.84 14.30
CA ALA A 100 11.79 -3.70 15.16
C ALA A 100 11.90 -4.08 16.65
N VAL A 101 11.17 -5.11 17.09
CA VAL A 101 11.04 -5.47 18.53
C VAL A 101 11.42 -6.92 18.85
N LEU A 102 11.55 -7.79 17.84
CA LEU A 102 11.79 -9.22 18.00
C LEU A 102 13.05 -9.64 17.25
N LYS A 103 13.64 -10.75 17.70
CA LYS A 103 14.73 -11.46 17.02
C LYS A 103 14.24 -12.83 16.54
N PRO A 104 14.88 -13.42 15.52
CA PRO A 104 14.60 -14.80 15.14
C PRO A 104 14.73 -15.74 16.35
N GLY A 105 13.68 -16.52 16.62
CA GLY A 105 13.58 -17.43 17.78
C GLY A 105 12.74 -16.88 18.94
N ASP A 106 12.39 -15.59 18.95
CA ASP A 106 11.48 -15.04 19.96
C ASP A 106 10.06 -15.59 19.77
N THR A 107 9.31 -15.68 20.86
CA THR A 107 7.96 -16.23 20.88
C THR A 107 6.92 -15.13 20.62
N ILE A 108 5.99 -15.40 19.71
CA ILE A 108 4.82 -14.57 19.44
C ILE A 108 3.57 -15.34 19.86
N LEU A 109 2.69 -14.69 20.60
CA LEU A 109 1.33 -15.20 20.85
C LEU A 109 0.40 -14.62 19.78
N GLY A 110 -0.12 -15.47 18.91
CA GLY A 110 -1.06 -15.11 17.86
C GLY A 110 -2.34 -15.93 17.95
N MET A 111 -3.38 -15.45 17.26
CA MET A 111 -4.64 -16.17 17.15
C MET A 111 -4.58 -17.20 16.02
N SER A 112 -5.14 -18.38 16.20
CA SER A 112 -5.22 -19.36 15.13
C SER A 112 -6.13 -18.87 13.99
N LEU A 113 -5.87 -19.35 12.77
CA LEU A 113 -6.68 -18.98 11.60
C LEU A 113 -8.17 -19.31 11.79
N ALA A 114 -8.48 -20.46 12.40
CA ALA A 114 -9.85 -20.88 12.65
C ALA A 114 -10.60 -19.98 13.66
N GLU A 115 -9.85 -19.30 14.51
CA GLU A 115 -10.38 -18.37 15.53
C GLU A 115 -10.36 -16.88 15.05
N GLY A 116 -10.05 -16.65 13.78
CA GLY A 116 -10.00 -15.31 13.18
C GLY A 116 -8.60 -14.70 13.10
N GLY A 117 -7.56 -15.48 13.35
CA GLY A 117 -6.16 -15.05 13.17
C GLY A 117 -5.80 -14.82 11.70
N HIS A 118 -4.74 -14.06 11.48
CA HIS A 118 -4.26 -13.79 10.13
C HIS A 118 -3.30 -14.88 9.65
N LEU A 119 -3.37 -15.20 8.35
CA LEU A 119 -2.59 -16.28 7.74
C LEU A 119 -1.06 -16.13 7.91
N THR A 120 -0.55 -14.90 7.94
CA THR A 120 0.90 -14.61 7.98
C THR A 120 1.40 -14.07 9.32
N HIS A 121 0.53 -13.59 10.19
CA HIS A 121 0.96 -12.95 11.45
C HIS A 121 0.02 -13.20 12.64
N GLY A 122 -0.84 -14.18 12.52
CA GLY A 122 -1.66 -14.68 13.62
C GLY A 122 -2.82 -13.86 14.07
#